data_2fe5ed28c93a140774dc73d414250bcc
#
_entry.id   2fe5ed28c93a140774dc73d414250bcc
#
_cell.length_a   1.000
_cell.length_b   1.000
_cell.length_c   1.000
_cell.angle_alpha   90.00
_cell.angle_beta   90.00
_cell.angle_gamma   90.00
#
_symmetry.space_group_name_H-M   'P 1'
#
loop_
_entity.id
_entity.type
_entity.pdbx_description
1 polymer ?
#
loop_
_entity_poly.entity_id
_entity_poly.type
_entity_poly.pdbx_seq_one_letter_code
_entity_poly.pdbx_strand_id
1 'polypeptide(L)'
;VASGWFEPDPYTDFEVGMGSTVLPTRREIVPEQFLPSSRSVAFLKTAWEEVGGYPEWLDYSEDLVFDFALRERYGDFPFVDTAVAYFRPRGDLTGYFKQYYRYARGDGKANLWPKRHLVRYFTYLVALPYVLRLIWREKWAGWVLLLLGSGVYCQKPAQRLWGNTWGWRPPSRVRAFALIPIIRVVGDVAKMLGYPVGLLWRWRHQDVIRHR
;
A
#
# COMPACT_ATOMS: atom_id res chain seq x y z
N VAL A 1 11.40 10.73 -18.33
CA VAL A 1 11.01 9.82 -17.24
C VAL A 1 10.50 8.52 -17.85
N ALA A 2 10.79 7.37 -17.24
CA ALA A 2 10.25 6.08 -17.63
C ALA A 2 9.98 5.24 -16.37
N SER A 3 8.89 4.48 -16.38
CA SER A 3 8.43 3.67 -15.25
C SER A 3 8.60 2.19 -15.55
N GLY A 4 9.32 1.47 -14.69
CA GLY A 4 9.23 0.03 -14.55
C GLY A 4 8.24 -0.38 -13.46
N TRP A 5 8.20 -1.65 -13.10
CA TRP A 5 7.28 -2.21 -12.11
C TRP A 5 7.91 -3.33 -11.28
N PHE A 6 7.16 -3.85 -10.29
CA PHE A 6 7.67 -4.87 -9.38
C PHE A 6 6.97 -6.19 -9.54
N GLU A 7 7.75 -7.27 -9.50
CA GLU A 7 7.26 -8.61 -9.21
C GLU A 7 7.73 -9.06 -7.82
N PRO A 8 6.88 -9.75 -7.06
CA PRO A 8 7.30 -10.31 -5.78
C PRO A 8 8.25 -11.48 -5.99
N ASP A 9 9.35 -11.52 -5.22
CA ASP A 9 10.31 -12.63 -5.14
C ASP A 9 10.28 -13.23 -3.72
N PRO A 10 9.25 -14.02 -3.37
CA PRO A 10 9.06 -14.55 -2.04
C PRO A 10 9.76 -15.90 -1.84
N TYR A 11 10.24 -16.16 -0.61
CA TYR A 11 10.89 -17.42 -0.20
C TYR A 11 10.08 -18.20 0.84
N THR A 12 9.07 -17.59 1.46
CA THR A 12 8.25 -18.19 2.51
C THR A 12 6.75 -18.02 2.23
N ASP A 13 5.90 -18.88 2.84
CA ASP A 13 4.43 -18.76 2.74
C ASP A 13 3.94 -17.36 3.19
N PHE A 14 4.61 -16.76 4.19
CA PHE A 14 4.31 -15.41 4.67
C PHE A 14 4.63 -14.36 3.61
N GLU A 15 5.82 -14.42 3.01
CA GLU A 15 6.25 -13.48 1.97
C GLU A 15 5.34 -13.57 0.72
N VAL A 16 4.85 -14.77 0.38
CA VAL A 16 3.86 -14.94 -0.70
C VAL A 16 2.53 -14.28 -0.36
N GLY A 17 2.02 -14.51 0.86
CA GLY A 17 0.79 -13.86 1.34
C GLY A 17 0.94 -12.34 1.37
N MET A 18 2.08 -11.84 1.81
CA MET A 18 2.40 -10.41 1.83
C MET A 18 2.50 -9.84 0.40
N GLY A 19 3.28 -10.45 -0.48
CA GLY A 19 3.43 -10.02 -1.88
C GLY A 19 2.08 -9.91 -2.59
N SER A 20 1.24 -10.95 -2.46
CA SER A 20 -0.12 -10.95 -3.01
C SER A 20 -1.03 -9.87 -2.39
N THR A 21 -0.76 -9.47 -1.15
CA THR A 21 -1.55 -8.42 -0.47
C THR A 21 -1.16 -7.01 -0.93
N VAL A 22 0.12 -6.75 -1.19
CA VAL A 22 0.63 -5.39 -1.35
C VAL A 22 1.02 -5.02 -2.78
N LEU A 23 1.43 -5.99 -3.61
CA LEU A 23 1.86 -5.72 -4.98
C LEU A 23 0.73 -6.02 -5.97
N PRO A 24 0.42 -5.10 -6.88
CA PRO A 24 -0.46 -5.41 -8.01
C PRO A 24 0.25 -6.37 -8.97
N THR A 25 -0.52 -7.23 -9.62
CA THR A 25 -0.01 -8.00 -10.77
C THR A 25 0.10 -7.07 -12.00
N ARG A 26 0.89 -7.48 -13.01
CA ARG A 26 1.00 -6.71 -14.25
C ARG A 26 -0.37 -6.39 -14.88
N ARG A 27 -1.32 -7.33 -14.82
CA ARG A 27 -2.68 -7.16 -15.36
C ARG A 27 -3.51 -6.09 -14.67
N GLU A 28 -3.18 -5.74 -13.43
CA GLU A 28 -3.88 -4.73 -12.63
C GLU A 28 -3.26 -3.34 -12.78
N ILE A 29 -2.08 -3.24 -13.40
CA ILE A 29 -1.40 -1.97 -13.63
C ILE A 29 -2.04 -1.30 -14.84
N VAL A 30 -2.57 -0.09 -14.61
CA VAL A 30 -3.01 0.82 -15.64
C VAL A 30 -1.85 1.78 -15.92
N PRO A 31 -1.17 1.67 -17.07
CA PRO A 31 0.09 2.38 -17.35
C PRO A 31 -0.01 3.89 -17.12
N GLU A 32 -1.11 4.51 -17.56
CA GLU A 32 -1.34 5.96 -17.49
C GLU A 32 -1.51 6.48 -16.06
N GLN A 33 -1.89 5.60 -15.12
CA GLN A 33 -2.12 5.93 -13.71
C GLN A 33 -1.02 5.43 -12.79
N PHE A 34 -0.09 4.62 -13.32
CA PHE A 34 0.93 3.97 -12.50
C PHE A 34 1.99 4.98 -12.06
N LEU A 35 2.27 5.00 -10.75
CA LEU A 35 3.39 5.73 -10.15
C LEU A 35 4.45 4.71 -9.78
N PRO A 36 5.67 4.83 -10.33
CA PRO A 36 6.75 3.93 -9.99
C PRO A 36 7.22 4.16 -8.56
N SER A 37 7.94 3.22 -8.01
CA SER A 37 8.76 3.45 -6.82
C SER A 37 10.15 3.92 -7.26
N SER A 38 10.88 4.59 -6.37
CA SER A 38 12.27 5.03 -6.58
C SER A 38 13.23 3.94 -7.07
N ARG A 39 12.86 2.65 -6.96
CA ARG A 39 13.65 1.51 -7.44
C ARG A 39 13.31 1.05 -8.85
N SER A 40 12.27 1.59 -9.45
CA SER A 40 11.78 1.18 -10.79
C SER A 40 11.44 2.38 -11.66
N VAL A 41 12.13 3.49 -11.46
CA VAL A 41 11.99 4.72 -12.24
C VAL A 41 13.34 5.13 -12.84
N ALA A 42 13.31 5.61 -14.06
CA ALA A 42 14.45 6.26 -14.71
C ALA A 42 14.05 7.66 -15.17
N PHE A 43 14.89 8.64 -14.93
CA PHE A 43 14.67 10.03 -15.34
C PHE A 43 15.98 10.71 -15.72
N LEU A 44 15.88 11.74 -16.55
CA LEU A 44 17.03 12.58 -16.85
C LEU A 44 17.38 13.45 -15.64
N LYS A 45 18.66 13.72 -15.44
CA LYS A 45 19.14 14.61 -14.37
C LYS A 45 18.50 15.99 -14.48
N THR A 46 18.35 16.51 -15.69
CA THR A 46 17.67 17.79 -15.95
C THR A 46 16.23 17.79 -15.46
N ALA A 47 15.49 16.71 -15.66
CA ALA A 47 14.12 16.60 -15.16
C ALA A 47 14.07 16.58 -13.61
N TRP A 48 15.04 15.95 -12.96
CA TRP A 48 15.19 15.99 -11.50
C TRP A 48 15.50 17.40 -11.00
N GLU A 49 16.41 18.12 -11.68
CA GLU A 49 16.79 19.50 -11.36
C GLU A 49 15.61 20.46 -11.53
N GLU A 50 14.85 20.32 -12.61
CA GLU A 50 13.70 21.20 -12.92
C GLU A 50 12.55 21.10 -11.91
N VAL A 51 12.34 19.93 -11.29
CA VAL A 51 11.29 19.75 -10.28
C VAL A 51 11.81 19.89 -8.83
N GLY A 52 13.09 20.24 -8.67
CA GLY A 52 13.71 20.46 -7.37
C GLY A 52 14.12 19.19 -6.61
N GLY A 53 14.16 18.04 -7.28
CA GLY A 53 14.59 16.76 -6.70
C GLY A 53 13.63 16.14 -5.70
N TYR A 54 14.16 15.21 -4.91
CA TYR A 54 13.39 14.60 -3.82
C TYR A 54 13.24 15.57 -2.64
N PRO A 55 12.04 15.63 -2.01
CA PRO A 55 11.84 16.47 -0.84
C PRO A 55 12.61 15.92 0.38
N GLU A 56 13.70 16.58 0.78
CA GLU A 56 14.58 16.13 1.86
C GLU A 56 13.94 16.09 3.25
N TRP A 57 12.81 16.79 3.44
CA TRP A 57 12.04 16.77 4.68
C TRP A 57 11.18 15.50 4.84
N LEU A 58 11.07 14.68 3.79
CA LEU A 58 10.40 13.39 3.82
C LEU A 58 11.42 12.26 3.95
N ASP A 59 11.19 11.38 4.89
CA ASP A 59 11.92 10.13 5.10
C ASP A 59 11.20 8.91 4.50
N TYR A 60 9.94 9.09 4.10
CA TYR A 60 9.08 8.11 3.40
C TYR A 60 8.07 8.88 2.55
N SER A 61 7.62 8.27 1.45
CA SER A 61 6.71 8.86 0.44
C SER A 61 7.33 10.04 -0.32
N GLU A 62 8.66 10.21 -0.23
CA GLU A 62 9.43 11.20 -0.99
C GLU A 62 9.35 10.93 -2.49
N ASP A 63 9.34 9.64 -2.86
CA ASP A 63 9.21 9.18 -4.25
C ASP A 63 7.85 9.56 -4.84
N LEU A 64 6.78 9.40 -4.09
CA LEU A 64 5.44 9.80 -4.56
C LEU A 64 5.33 11.30 -4.79
N VAL A 65 5.88 12.13 -3.91
CA VAL A 65 5.85 13.58 -4.06
C VAL A 65 6.68 14.01 -5.27
N PHE A 66 7.83 13.39 -5.46
CA PHE A 66 8.69 13.60 -6.63
C PHE A 66 8.00 13.17 -7.93
N ASP A 67 7.36 12.00 -7.95
CA ASP A 67 6.61 11.50 -9.10
C ASP A 67 5.44 12.42 -9.47
N PHE A 68 4.75 12.98 -8.48
CA PHE A 68 3.69 13.95 -8.74
C PHE A 68 4.24 15.23 -9.39
N ALA A 69 5.36 15.76 -8.91
CA ALA A 69 6.00 16.92 -9.49
C ALA A 69 6.48 16.65 -10.93
N LEU A 70 7.08 15.49 -11.19
CA LEU A 70 7.44 15.07 -12.54
C LEU A 70 6.23 14.92 -13.45
N ARG A 71 5.14 14.32 -12.94
CA ARG A 71 3.90 14.15 -13.73
C ARG A 71 3.22 15.49 -14.04
N GLU A 72 3.23 16.42 -13.11
CA GLU A 72 2.72 17.78 -13.33
C GLU A 72 3.50 18.50 -14.41
N ARG A 73 4.82 18.29 -14.46
CA ARG A 73 5.71 18.97 -15.41
C ARG A 73 5.76 18.33 -16.79
N TYR A 74 5.74 16.98 -16.85
CA TYR A 74 6.01 16.21 -18.07
C TYR A 74 4.85 15.32 -18.54
N GLY A 75 3.76 15.24 -17.78
CA GLY A 75 2.64 14.34 -18.07
C GLY A 75 2.88 12.90 -17.59
N ASP A 76 2.13 11.97 -18.17
CA ASP A 76 2.20 10.56 -17.78
C ASP A 76 3.54 9.93 -18.17
N PHE A 77 3.98 8.98 -17.34
CA PHE A 77 5.26 8.30 -17.58
C PHE A 77 5.08 7.16 -18.59
N PRO A 78 5.95 7.06 -19.61
CA PRO A 78 6.05 5.87 -20.42
C PRO A 78 6.28 4.63 -19.52
N PHE A 79 5.38 3.66 -19.61
CA PHE A 79 5.46 2.42 -18.87
C PHE A 79 6.23 1.38 -19.67
N VAL A 80 7.30 0.83 -19.08
CA VAL A 80 8.19 -0.15 -19.73
C VAL A 80 7.93 -1.53 -19.15
N ASP A 81 7.16 -2.34 -19.86
CA ASP A 81 6.74 -3.69 -19.44
C ASP A 81 7.91 -4.61 -19.10
N THR A 82 9.00 -4.48 -19.83
CA THR A 82 10.20 -5.32 -19.66
C THR A 82 11.11 -4.87 -18.53
N ALA A 83 10.88 -3.67 -17.97
CA ALA A 83 11.67 -3.15 -16.84
C ALA A 83 11.07 -3.66 -15.52
N VAL A 84 11.36 -4.90 -15.19
CA VAL A 84 10.86 -5.58 -13.99
C VAL A 84 11.92 -5.54 -12.90
N ALA A 85 11.56 -5.02 -11.72
CA ALA A 85 12.36 -5.12 -10.51
C ALA A 85 11.78 -6.19 -9.58
N TYR A 86 12.59 -7.14 -9.15
CA TYR A 86 12.18 -8.17 -8.20
C TYR A 86 12.24 -7.63 -6.79
N PHE A 87 11.13 -7.75 -6.07
CA PHE A 87 10.98 -7.24 -4.72
C PHE A 87 10.73 -8.37 -3.74
N ARG A 88 11.64 -8.56 -2.78
CA ARG A 88 11.42 -9.47 -1.68
C ARG A 88 10.52 -8.82 -0.62
N PRO A 89 9.32 -9.37 -0.36
CA PRO A 89 8.46 -8.90 0.73
C PRO A 89 9.12 -9.04 2.11
N ARG A 90 8.59 -8.34 3.13
CA ARG A 90 9.06 -8.55 4.51
C ARG A 90 8.74 -9.95 4.97
N GLY A 91 9.66 -10.58 5.70
CA GLY A 91 9.53 -11.96 6.14
C GLY A 91 8.65 -12.17 7.38
N ASP A 92 8.23 -11.08 8.05
CA ASP A 92 7.46 -11.16 9.30
C ASP A 92 6.51 -9.97 9.50
N LEU A 93 5.55 -10.15 10.42
CA LEU A 93 4.53 -9.14 10.72
C LEU A 93 5.12 -7.87 11.35
N THR A 94 6.20 -7.99 12.12
CA THR A 94 6.83 -6.84 12.79
C THR A 94 7.50 -5.93 11.78
N GLY A 95 8.29 -6.49 10.88
CA GLY A 95 8.92 -5.77 9.77
C GLY A 95 7.89 -5.13 8.84
N TYR A 96 6.81 -5.87 8.55
CA TYR A 96 5.68 -5.38 7.78
C TYR A 96 4.97 -4.21 8.46
N PHE A 97 4.63 -4.35 9.75
CA PHE A 97 4.00 -3.27 10.53
C PHE A 97 4.86 -2.00 10.54
N LYS A 98 6.16 -2.13 10.84
CA LYS A 98 7.09 -0.99 10.86
C LYS A 98 7.16 -0.28 9.51
N GLN A 99 7.19 -1.04 8.41
CA GLN A 99 7.20 -0.49 7.05
C GLN A 99 5.94 0.32 6.75
N TYR A 100 4.76 -0.26 7.01
CA TYR A 100 3.48 0.40 6.70
C TYR A 100 3.14 1.55 7.64
N TYR A 101 3.59 1.50 8.89
CA TYR A 101 3.55 2.64 9.80
C TYR A 101 4.36 3.83 9.26
N ARG A 102 5.58 3.56 8.80
CA ARG A 102 6.48 4.59 8.26
C ARG A 102 5.94 5.19 6.96
N TYR A 103 5.43 4.36 6.07
CA TYR A 103 4.77 4.83 4.84
C TYR A 103 3.60 5.75 5.16
N ALA A 104 2.70 5.34 6.04
CA ALA A 104 1.57 6.17 6.40
C ALA A 104 1.97 7.44 7.16
N ARG A 105 3.06 7.42 7.93
CA ARG A 105 3.64 8.62 8.51
C ARG A 105 4.14 9.59 7.42
N GLY A 106 4.80 9.09 6.39
CA GLY A 106 5.17 9.85 5.21
C GLY A 106 3.96 10.43 4.48
N ASP A 107 2.93 9.60 4.24
CA ASP A 107 1.65 10.04 3.66
C ASP A 107 1.03 11.19 4.47
N GLY A 108 1.05 11.11 5.81
CA GLY A 108 0.55 12.16 6.69
C GLY A 108 1.37 13.45 6.61
N LYS A 109 2.72 13.36 6.59
CA LYS A 109 3.61 14.51 6.39
C LYS A 109 3.31 15.22 5.06
N ALA A 110 3.16 14.46 3.98
CA ALA A 110 2.89 14.99 2.64
C ALA A 110 1.39 15.27 2.38
N ASN A 111 0.48 14.94 3.33
CA ASN A 111 -0.98 15.02 3.17
C ASN A 111 -1.50 14.20 1.98
N LEU A 112 -0.90 13.03 1.77
CA LEU A 112 -1.32 12.12 0.71
C LEU A 112 -2.51 11.26 1.14
N TRP A 113 -3.38 10.95 0.20
CA TRP A 113 -4.47 9.98 0.31
C TRP A 113 -5.45 10.17 1.49
N PRO A 114 -5.86 11.40 1.88
CA PRO A 114 -6.71 11.62 3.07
C PRO A 114 -8.02 10.84 3.00
N LYS A 115 -8.65 10.74 1.82
CA LYS A 115 -9.89 9.96 1.64
C LYS A 115 -9.69 8.46 1.92
N ARG A 116 -8.55 7.88 1.49
CA ARG A 116 -8.25 6.46 1.76
C ARG A 116 -8.05 6.19 3.24
N HIS A 117 -7.39 7.12 3.95
CA HIS A 117 -7.22 7.03 5.39
C HIS A 117 -8.55 7.21 6.12
N LEU A 118 -9.40 8.15 5.73
CA LEU A 118 -10.72 8.37 6.32
C LEU A 118 -11.61 7.14 6.18
N VAL A 119 -11.68 6.52 4.99
CA VAL A 119 -12.43 5.26 4.78
C VAL A 119 -11.93 4.17 5.72
N ARG A 120 -10.61 4.05 5.93
CA ARG A 120 -10.04 3.08 6.87
C ARG A 120 -10.49 3.34 8.30
N TYR A 121 -10.40 4.58 8.79
CA TYR A 121 -10.89 4.93 10.13
C TYR A 121 -12.38 4.65 10.28
N PHE A 122 -13.19 5.04 9.30
CA PHE A 122 -14.63 4.73 9.33
C PHE A 122 -14.88 3.22 9.40
N THR A 123 -14.17 2.44 8.60
CA THR A 123 -14.32 0.97 8.60
C THR A 123 -14.00 0.36 9.96
N TYR A 124 -12.89 0.74 10.58
CA TYR A 124 -12.44 0.11 11.84
C TYR A 124 -13.07 0.70 13.09
N LEU A 125 -13.43 1.99 13.10
CA LEU A 125 -13.96 2.67 14.29
C LEU A 125 -15.47 2.79 14.30
N VAL A 126 -16.13 2.62 13.16
CA VAL A 126 -17.59 2.75 13.05
C VAL A 126 -18.23 1.47 12.51
N ALA A 127 -17.89 1.08 11.27
CA ALA A 127 -18.56 -0.02 10.61
C ALA A 127 -18.32 -1.36 11.30
N LEU A 128 -17.08 -1.70 11.62
CA LEU A 128 -16.72 -2.96 12.28
C LEU A 128 -17.34 -3.06 13.69
N PRO A 129 -17.22 -2.07 14.59
CA PRO A 129 -17.92 -2.10 15.88
C PRO A 129 -19.44 -2.23 15.75
N TYR A 130 -20.06 -1.57 14.77
CA TYR A 130 -21.48 -1.73 14.50
C TYR A 130 -21.85 -3.16 14.11
N VAL A 131 -21.10 -3.78 13.20
CA VAL A 131 -21.30 -5.18 12.78
C VAL A 131 -21.11 -6.13 13.97
N LEU A 132 -20.07 -5.94 14.78
CA LEU A 132 -19.84 -6.74 16.00
C LEU A 132 -20.97 -6.58 17.01
N ARG A 133 -21.55 -5.38 17.16
CA ARG A 133 -22.74 -5.15 18.00
C ARG A 133 -23.96 -5.90 17.48
N LEU A 134 -24.16 -5.96 16.15
CA LEU A 134 -25.26 -6.75 15.57
C LEU A 134 -25.07 -8.25 15.88
N ILE A 135 -23.87 -8.77 15.75
CA ILE A 135 -23.54 -10.17 16.10
C ILE A 135 -23.84 -10.42 17.57
N TRP A 136 -23.38 -9.54 18.46
CA TRP A 136 -23.60 -9.66 19.90
C TRP A 136 -25.08 -9.61 20.29
N ARG A 137 -25.91 -8.92 19.50
CA ARG A 137 -27.37 -8.90 19.66
C ARG A 137 -28.09 -10.06 18.95
N GLU A 138 -27.35 -11.12 18.62
CA GLU A 138 -27.83 -12.32 17.95
C GLU A 138 -28.55 -12.07 16.61
N LYS A 139 -28.14 -10.98 15.92
CA LYS A 139 -28.66 -10.67 14.59
C LYS A 139 -27.85 -11.39 13.53
N TRP A 140 -28.46 -12.34 12.83
CA TRP A 140 -27.85 -13.05 11.70
C TRP A 140 -27.26 -12.10 10.62
N ALA A 141 -27.90 -10.92 10.47
CA ALA A 141 -27.42 -9.87 9.57
C ALA A 141 -25.99 -9.42 9.88
N GLY A 142 -25.56 -9.42 11.17
CA GLY A 142 -24.20 -9.11 11.55
C GLY A 142 -23.18 -10.10 10.99
N TRP A 143 -23.47 -11.39 11.03
CA TRP A 143 -22.64 -12.44 10.44
C TRP A 143 -22.55 -12.33 8.91
N VAL A 144 -23.67 -12.07 8.24
CA VAL A 144 -23.71 -11.86 6.78
C VAL A 144 -22.85 -10.65 6.40
N LEU A 145 -23.01 -9.53 7.10
CA LEU A 145 -22.21 -8.32 6.84
C LEU A 145 -20.71 -8.58 7.07
N LEU A 146 -20.36 -9.30 8.14
CA LEU A 146 -18.97 -9.66 8.40
C LEU A 146 -18.40 -10.54 7.30
N LEU A 147 -19.10 -11.55 6.86
CA LEU A 147 -18.66 -12.47 5.79
C LEU A 147 -18.53 -11.73 4.45
N LEU A 148 -19.52 -10.97 4.05
CA LEU A 148 -19.48 -10.19 2.81
C LEU A 148 -18.37 -9.14 2.85
N GLY A 149 -18.26 -8.38 3.95
CA GLY A 149 -17.19 -7.40 4.13
C GLY A 149 -15.80 -8.02 4.10
N SER A 150 -15.60 -9.15 4.77
CA SER A 150 -14.33 -9.89 4.75
C SER A 150 -14.03 -10.44 3.36
N GLY A 151 -15.04 -10.94 2.64
CA GLY A 151 -14.90 -11.40 1.25
C GLY A 151 -14.42 -10.28 0.33
N VAL A 152 -15.10 -9.14 0.32
CA VAL A 152 -14.69 -7.96 -0.46
C VAL A 152 -13.30 -7.46 -0.02
N TYR A 153 -13.05 -7.42 1.28
CA TYR A 153 -11.77 -6.99 1.84
C TYR A 153 -10.59 -7.86 1.39
N CYS A 154 -10.77 -9.18 1.33
CA CYS A 154 -9.71 -10.11 0.95
C CYS A 154 -9.70 -10.50 -0.54
N GLN A 155 -10.69 -10.08 -1.33
CA GLN A 155 -10.90 -10.53 -2.71
C GLN A 155 -9.66 -10.39 -3.60
N LYS A 156 -9.11 -9.18 -3.74
CA LYS A 156 -7.97 -8.93 -4.62
C LYS A 156 -6.72 -9.70 -4.20
N PRO A 157 -6.26 -9.67 -2.93
CA PRO A 157 -5.16 -10.50 -2.49
C PRO A 157 -5.39 -12.01 -2.71
N ALA A 158 -6.61 -12.49 -2.48
CA ALA A 158 -6.93 -13.89 -2.69
C ALA A 158 -6.87 -14.29 -4.18
N GLN A 159 -7.35 -13.44 -5.07
CA GLN A 159 -7.25 -13.66 -6.52
C GLN A 159 -5.79 -13.70 -7.00
N ARG A 160 -4.96 -12.76 -6.53
CA ARG A 160 -3.52 -12.73 -6.84
C ARG A 160 -2.81 -13.98 -6.32
N LEU A 161 -3.10 -14.35 -5.06
CA LEU A 161 -2.52 -15.53 -4.45
C LEU A 161 -2.93 -16.79 -5.19
N TRP A 162 -4.19 -16.91 -5.62
CA TRP A 162 -4.68 -18.04 -6.38
C TRP A 162 -3.89 -18.24 -7.68
N GLY A 163 -3.64 -17.17 -8.43
CA GLY A 163 -2.84 -17.22 -9.65
C GLY A 163 -1.37 -17.61 -9.40
N ASN A 164 -0.78 -17.10 -8.32
CA ASN A 164 0.65 -17.29 -8.01
C ASN A 164 0.96 -18.63 -7.32
N THR A 165 -0.04 -19.33 -6.78
CA THR A 165 0.16 -20.60 -6.05
C THR A 165 -0.35 -21.82 -6.82
N TRP A 166 -0.57 -21.69 -8.11
CA TRP A 166 -0.92 -22.82 -8.97
C TRP A 166 0.20 -23.86 -8.93
N GLY A 167 -0.13 -25.11 -8.57
CA GLY A 167 0.86 -26.19 -8.40
C GLY A 167 1.51 -26.29 -7.01
N TRP A 168 1.19 -25.40 -6.08
CA TRP A 168 1.71 -25.49 -4.70
C TRP A 168 1.09 -26.63 -3.92
N ARG A 169 1.86 -27.15 -2.93
CA ARG A 169 1.35 -28.15 -1.98
C ARG A 169 0.16 -27.56 -1.20
N PRO A 170 -0.95 -28.31 -1.02
CA PRO A 170 -2.15 -27.80 -0.36
C PRO A 170 -1.91 -27.13 1.01
N PRO A 171 -1.07 -27.69 1.93
CA PRO A 171 -0.86 -27.07 3.24
C PRO A 171 -0.23 -25.66 3.17
N SER A 172 0.75 -25.45 2.28
CA SER A 172 1.39 -24.13 2.10
C SER A 172 0.41 -23.14 1.50
N ARG A 173 -0.40 -23.58 0.55
CA ARG A 173 -1.45 -22.74 -0.04
C ARG A 173 -2.47 -22.28 1.00
N VAL A 174 -3.00 -23.19 1.81
CA VAL A 174 -3.96 -22.86 2.88
C VAL A 174 -3.35 -21.87 3.88
N ARG A 175 -2.09 -22.08 4.30
CA ARG A 175 -1.40 -21.15 5.21
C ARG A 175 -1.27 -19.74 4.60
N ALA A 176 -0.87 -19.64 3.34
CA ALA A 176 -0.75 -18.35 2.66
C ALA A 176 -2.10 -17.62 2.56
N PHE A 177 -3.21 -18.34 2.27
CA PHE A 177 -4.55 -17.76 2.28
C PHE A 177 -4.99 -17.30 3.67
N ALA A 178 -4.73 -18.08 4.72
CA ALA A 178 -5.06 -17.72 6.10
C ALA A 178 -4.29 -16.48 6.59
N LEU A 179 -3.11 -16.20 6.04
CA LEU A 179 -2.31 -15.02 6.36
C LEU A 179 -2.86 -13.72 5.75
N ILE A 180 -3.62 -13.78 4.65
CA ILE A 180 -4.15 -12.57 3.97
C ILE A 180 -4.90 -11.64 4.93
N PRO A 181 -5.95 -12.09 5.65
CA PRO A 181 -6.70 -11.20 6.54
C PRO A 181 -5.82 -10.64 7.67
N ILE A 182 -4.90 -11.44 8.20
CA ILE A 182 -3.97 -11.02 9.26
C ILE A 182 -3.06 -9.91 8.75
N ILE A 183 -2.41 -10.10 7.61
CA ILE A 183 -1.52 -9.12 6.99
C ILE A 183 -2.29 -7.82 6.70
N ARG A 184 -3.51 -7.92 6.16
CA ARG A 184 -4.31 -6.73 5.86
C ARG A 184 -4.67 -5.94 7.11
N VAL A 185 -5.16 -6.61 8.15
CA VAL A 185 -5.52 -5.96 9.42
C VAL A 185 -4.29 -5.30 10.04
N VAL A 186 -3.16 -6.00 10.11
CA VAL A 186 -1.90 -5.46 10.66
C VAL A 186 -1.43 -4.24 9.86
N GLY A 187 -1.52 -4.30 8.52
CA GLY A 187 -1.18 -3.17 7.65
C GLY A 187 -2.11 -1.96 7.83
N ASP A 188 -3.41 -2.19 8.01
CA ASP A 188 -4.36 -1.11 8.24
C ASP A 188 -4.18 -0.47 9.62
N VAL A 189 -3.96 -1.27 10.67
CA VAL A 189 -3.63 -0.76 12.02
C VAL A 189 -2.33 0.07 11.98
N ALA A 190 -1.30 -0.43 11.31
CA ALA A 190 -0.05 0.31 11.14
C ALA A 190 -0.27 1.67 10.47
N LYS A 191 -1.09 1.71 9.42
CA LYS A 191 -1.42 2.97 8.71
C LYS A 191 -2.27 3.90 9.56
N MET A 192 -3.23 3.38 10.33
CA MET A 192 -4.05 4.18 11.24
C MET A 192 -3.22 4.84 12.35
N LEU A 193 -2.16 4.18 12.80
CA LEU A 193 -1.26 4.75 13.82
C LEU A 193 -0.23 5.71 13.20
N GLY A 194 0.27 5.43 11.99
CA GLY A 194 1.31 6.23 11.36
C GLY A 194 0.80 7.56 10.79
N TYR A 195 -0.36 7.54 10.13
CA TYR A 195 -0.89 8.71 9.42
C TYR A 195 -1.11 9.95 10.32
N PRO A 196 -1.76 9.85 11.50
CA PRO A 196 -1.96 11.02 12.35
C PRO A 196 -0.64 11.57 12.92
N VAL A 197 0.37 10.73 13.13
CA VAL A 197 1.70 11.19 13.54
C VAL A 197 2.33 12.06 12.44
N GLY A 198 2.16 11.66 11.18
CA GLY A 198 2.58 12.46 10.03
C GLY A 198 1.82 13.79 9.92
N LEU A 199 0.49 13.78 10.08
CA LEU A 199 -0.32 15.00 10.07
C LEU A 199 0.06 15.95 11.21
N LEU A 200 0.30 15.43 12.40
CA LEU A 200 0.75 16.24 13.55
C LEU A 200 2.12 16.89 13.27
N TRP A 201 3.05 16.13 12.69
CA TRP A 201 4.34 16.66 12.26
C TRP A 201 4.14 17.78 11.23
N ARG A 202 3.31 17.56 10.18
CA ARG A 202 3.00 18.55 9.15
C ARG A 202 2.44 19.84 9.74
N TRP A 203 1.53 19.71 10.69
CA TRP A 203 0.93 20.88 11.37
C TRP A 203 1.97 21.70 12.13
N ARG A 204 2.97 21.05 12.73
CA ARG A 204 4.03 21.72 13.51
C ARG A 204 5.16 22.31 12.66
N HIS A 205 5.32 21.88 11.41
CA HIS A 205 6.46 22.23 10.53
C HIS A 205 5.99 22.81 9.19
N GLN A 206 4.98 23.68 9.23
CA GLN A 206 4.42 24.28 8.01
C GLN A 206 5.43 25.18 7.27
N ASP A 207 6.32 25.82 7.97
CA ASP A 207 7.43 26.65 7.47
C ASP A 207 8.40 25.83 6.61
N VAL A 208 8.76 24.62 7.05
CA VAL A 208 9.65 23.73 6.27
C VAL A 208 9.03 23.31 4.93
N ILE A 209 7.68 23.25 4.87
CA ILE A 209 6.95 22.81 3.68
C ILE A 209 6.72 23.98 2.70
N ARG A 210 6.62 25.23 3.18
CA ARG A 210 6.31 26.41 2.37
C ARG A 210 7.53 27.04 1.68
N HIS A 211 8.72 26.78 2.16
CA HIS A 211 9.97 27.39 1.67
C HIS A 211 10.67 26.58 0.55
N ARG A 212 9.92 25.66 -0.08
CA ARG A 212 10.46 24.89 -1.23
C ARG A 212 9.40 24.81 -2.37
#